data_185169b443f1902269e5de89266f72af
#
_entry.id   185169b443f1902269e5de89266f72af
#
_cell.length_a   1.000
_cell.length_b   1.000
_cell.length_c   1.000
_cell.angle_alpha   90.00
_cell.angle_beta   90.00
_cell.angle_gamma   90.00
#
_symmetry.space_group_name_H-M   'P 1'
#
loop_
_entity.id
_entity.type
_entity.pdbx_description
1 polymer ?
#
loop_
_entity_poly.entity_id
_entity_poly.type
_entity_poly.pdbx_seq_one_letter_code
_entity_poly.pdbx_strand_id
1 'polypeptide(L)'
;MHKFDFKNRTAVITGGAQGFGLDVAKRFLDSEAKVYIWDIDEKLLNLAVDEVKNPNLFYNVVDISNYEEVEKKVFEITSKNNIDILINNAGITGPTEPLWKYDVEMWNRIVQINLMGTFNCCRAIVPNMIKNNYGRIVNV
;
A
#
# COMPACT_ATOMS: atom_id res chain seq x y z
N MET A 1 -22.66 -1.70 -11.31
CA MET A 1 -21.57 -1.19 -10.47
C MET A 1 -20.86 -0.11 -11.25
N HIS A 2 -20.67 1.09 -10.69
CA HIS A 2 -19.98 2.16 -11.39
C HIS A 2 -18.50 1.78 -11.56
N LYS A 3 -18.02 1.75 -12.79
CA LYS A 3 -16.59 1.64 -13.10
C LYS A 3 -16.01 3.04 -13.15
N PHE A 4 -14.89 3.23 -12.47
CA PHE A 4 -14.08 4.42 -12.65
C PHE A 4 -13.15 4.21 -13.84
N ASP A 5 -12.75 5.28 -14.49
CA ASP A 5 -11.72 5.21 -15.53
C ASP A 5 -10.34 5.42 -14.87
N PHE A 6 -9.63 4.33 -14.65
CA PHE A 6 -8.25 4.34 -14.16
C PHE A 6 -7.25 3.85 -15.22
N LYS A 7 -7.68 3.84 -16.47
CA LYS A 7 -6.80 3.49 -17.59
C LYS A 7 -5.54 4.37 -17.56
N ASN A 8 -4.38 3.74 -17.69
CA ASN A 8 -3.07 4.38 -17.59
C ASN A 8 -2.73 4.96 -16.20
N ARG A 9 -3.47 4.63 -15.15
CA ARG A 9 -3.15 4.98 -13.77
C ARG A 9 -2.46 3.84 -13.06
N THR A 10 -1.48 4.17 -12.24
CA THR A 10 -0.78 3.23 -11.38
C THR A 10 -1.11 3.52 -9.92
N ALA A 11 -1.58 2.49 -9.22
CA ALA A 11 -1.89 2.54 -7.81
C ALA A 11 -0.91 1.71 -7.00
N VAL A 12 -0.50 2.20 -5.84
CA VAL A 12 0.18 1.45 -4.78
C VAL A 12 -0.79 1.30 -3.61
N ILE A 13 -0.97 0.08 -3.13
CA ILE A 13 -1.88 -0.25 -2.02
C ILE A 13 -1.08 -1.00 -0.97
N THR A 14 -0.89 -0.41 0.20
CA THR A 14 -0.22 -1.07 1.32
C THR A 14 -1.19 -1.96 2.09
N GLY A 15 -0.70 -3.09 2.65
CA GLY A 15 -1.58 -4.10 3.24
C GLY A 15 -2.52 -4.72 2.20
N GLY A 16 -2.04 -4.88 0.97
CA GLY A 16 -2.83 -5.28 -0.18
C GLY A 16 -2.99 -6.79 -0.39
N ALA A 17 -2.38 -7.61 0.47
CA ALA A 17 -2.38 -9.06 0.30
C ALA A 17 -3.71 -9.73 0.70
N GLN A 18 -4.54 -9.06 1.48
CA GLN A 18 -5.80 -9.61 1.98
C GLN A 18 -6.80 -8.52 2.35
N GLY A 19 -8.03 -8.93 2.69
CA GLY A 19 -9.07 -8.09 3.25
C GLY A 19 -9.39 -6.87 2.41
N PHE A 20 -9.58 -5.72 3.06
CA PHE A 20 -9.97 -4.48 2.42
C PHE A 20 -8.99 -4.00 1.35
N GLY A 21 -7.68 -4.11 1.62
CA GLY A 21 -6.64 -3.72 0.65
C GLY A 21 -6.71 -4.54 -0.64
N LEU A 22 -6.93 -5.85 -0.55
CA LEU A 22 -7.09 -6.72 -1.71
C LEU A 22 -8.39 -6.44 -2.47
N ASP A 23 -9.48 -6.15 -1.77
CA ASP A 23 -10.75 -5.79 -2.41
C ASP A 23 -10.65 -4.48 -3.17
N VAL A 24 -9.94 -3.49 -2.63
CA VAL A 24 -9.63 -2.23 -3.33
C VAL A 24 -8.77 -2.52 -4.57
N ALA A 25 -7.76 -3.38 -4.45
CA ALA A 25 -6.91 -3.76 -5.59
C ALA A 25 -7.73 -4.38 -6.73
N LYS A 26 -8.62 -5.31 -6.43
CA LYS A 26 -9.54 -5.92 -7.42
C LYS A 26 -10.39 -4.87 -8.14
N ARG A 27 -10.97 -3.92 -7.39
CA ARG A 27 -11.78 -2.83 -7.99
C ARG A 27 -10.99 -1.90 -8.89
N PHE A 28 -9.74 -1.63 -8.54
CA PHE A 28 -8.86 -0.81 -9.38
C PHE A 28 -8.47 -1.56 -10.65
N LEU A 29 -8.18 -2.86 -10.56
CA LEU A 29 -7.92 -3.71 -11.71
C LEU A 29 -9.13 -3.82 -12.65
N ASP A 30 -10.35 -3.95 -12.10
CA ASP A 30 -11.60 -3.93 -12.88
C ASP A 30 -11.83 -2.59 -13.60
N SER A 31 -11.19 -1.53 -13.11
CA SER A 31 -11.21 -0.18 -13.67
C SER A 31 -9.98 0.13 -14.53
N GLU A 32 -9.27 -0.91 -14.97
CA GLU A 32 -8.11 -0.86 -15.89
C GLU A 32 -6.85 -0.19 -15.31
N ALA A 33 -6.74 -0.05 -13.98
CA ALA A 33 -5.52 0.42 -13.35
C ALA A 33 -4.40 -0.63 -13.39
N LYS A 34 -3.15 -0.18 -13.34
CA LYS A 34 -2.02 -0.97 -12.94
C LYS A 34 -1.90 -0.89 -11.41
N VAL A 35 -1.82 -2.03 -10.72
CA VAL A 35 -1.85 -2.09 -9.27
C VAL A 35 -0.63 -2.79 -8.71
N TYR A 36 0.04 -2.13 -7.77
CA TYR A 36 1.08 -2.70 -6.94
C TYR A 36 0.53 -2.90 -5.53
N ILE A 37 0.41 -4.16 -5.09
CA ILE A 37 0.09 -4.48 -3.71
C ILE A 37 1.38 -4.69 -2.92
N TRP A 38 1.46 -4.05 -1.75
CA TRP A 38 2.57 -4.18 -0.81
C TRP A 38 2.09 -4.82 0.47
N ASP A 39 2.85 -5.77 0.96
CA ASP A 39 2.60 -6.41 2.25
C ASP A 39 3.93 -6.95 2.80
N ILE A 40 3.99 -7.22 4.08
CA ILE A 40 5.14 -7.88 4.71
C ILE A 40 5.08 -9.40 4.55
N ASP A 41 3.91 -9.97 4.31
CA ASP A 41 3.67 -11.40 4.19
C ASP A 41 3.71 -11.88 2.73
N GLU A 42 4.86 -12.43 2.33
CA GLU A 42 5.06 -12.95 0.97
C GLU A 42 4.10 -14.09 0.62
N LYS A 43 3.73 -14.93 1.58
CA LYS A 43 2.81 -16.05 1.32
C LYS A 43 1.41 -15.54 0.97
N LEU A 44 0.94 -14.54 1.71
CA LEU A 44 -0.35 -13.91 1.43
C LEU A 44 -0.32 -13.17 0.08
N LEU A 45 0.78 -12.50 -0.26
CA LEU A 45 0.95 -11.87 -1.57
C LEU A 45 0.86 -12.87 -2.72
N ASN A 46 1.53 -14.02 -2.60
CA ASN A 46 1.46 -15.07 -3.61
C ASN A 46 0.03 -15.63 -3.75
N LEU A 47 -0.67 -15.86 -2.64
CA LEU A 47 -2.08 -16.30 -2.68
C LEU A 47 -2.98 -15.26 -3.35
N ALA A 48 -2.78 -13.98 -3.07
CA ALA A 48 -3.54 -12.90 -3.69
C ALA A 48 -3.34 -12.87 -5.22
N VAL A 49 -2.11 -13.02 -5.70
CA VAL A 49 -1.80 -13.06 -7.13
C VAL A 49 -2.44 -14.28 -7.79
N ASP A 50 -2.36 -15.45 -7.15
CA ASP A 50 -2.97 -16.69 -7.66
C ASP A 50 -4.49 -16.63 -7.70
N GLU A 51 -5.10 -15.90 -6.77
CA GLU A 51 -6.55 -15.68 -6.75
C GLU A 51 -7.00 -14.71 -7.84
N VAL A 52 -6.32 -13.56 -7.96
CA VAL A 52 -6.75 -12.46 -8.83
C VAL A 52 -6.43 -12.72 -10.30
N LYS A 53 -5.28 -13.32 -10.61
CA LYS A 53 -4.84 -13.70 -11.98
C LYS A 53 -4.99 -12.58 -13.01
N ASN A 54 -4.59 -11.36 -12.65
CA ASN A 54 -4.67 -10.20 -13.54
C ASN A 54 -3.25 -9.74 -13.95
N PRO A 55 -2.95 -9.56 -15.25
CA PRO A 55 -1.62 -9.16 -15.71
C PRO A 55 -1.19 -7.75 -15.25
N ASN A 56 -2.13 -6.93 -14.81
CA ASN A 56 -1.85 -5.59 -14.27
C ASN A 56 -1.66 -5.58 -12.75
N LEU A 57 -1.70 -6.75 -12.10
CA LEU A 57 -1.41 -6.88 -10.68
C LEU A 57 0.06 -7.23 -10.48
N PHE A 58 0.74 -6.41 -9.69
CA PHE A 58 2.13 -6.60 -9.26
C PHE A 58 2.17 -6.62 -7.73
N TYR A 59 3.17 -7.27 -7.16
CA TYR A 59 3.36 -7.26 -5.72
C TYR A 59 4.81 -7.03 -5.32
N ASN A 60 5.01 -6.52 -4.12
CA ASN A 60 6.31 -6.42 -3.49
C ASN A 60 6.18 -6.73 -2.00
N VAL A 61 7.17 -7.46 -1.48
CA VAL A 61 7.35 -7.59 -0.03
C VAL A 61 7.98 -6.30 0.47
N VAL A 62 7.29 -5.57 1.34
CA VAL A 62 7.73 -4.28 1.86
C VAL A 62 7.30 -4.13 3.32
N ASP A 63 8.25 -3.89 4.20
CA ASP A 63 7.97 -3.36 5.53
C ASP A 63 7.87 -1.83 5.45
N ILE A 64 6.64 -1.30 5.52
CA ILE A 64 6.41 0.15 5.43
C ILE A 64 7.00 0.95 6.60
N SER A 65 7.30 0.29 7.72
CA SER A 65 8.00 0.94 8.85
C SER A 65 9.48 1.19 8.55
N ASN A 66 10.04 0.51 7.54
CA ASN A 66 11.40 0.70 7.06
C ASN A 66 11.43 1.65 5.85
N TYR A 67 11.86 2.89 6.07
CA TYR A 67 11.87 3.90 5.01
C TYR A 67 12.77 3.53 3.82
N GLU A 68 13.91 2.89 4.05
CA GLU A 68 14.85 2.52 2.98
C GLU A 68 14.22 1.48 2.03
N GLU A 69 13.47 0.52 2.57
CA GLU A 69 12.72 -0.45 1.75
C GLU A 69 11.65 0.25 0.91
N VAL A 70 10.87 1.14 1.53
CA VAL A 70 9.84 1.92 0.84
C VAL A 70 10.46 2.76 -0.29
N GLU A 71 11.51 3.53 0.01
CA GLU A 71 12.19 4.38 -0.98
C GLU A 71 12.73 3.58 -2.16
N LYS A 72 13.37 2.44 -1.88
CA LYS A 72 13.88 1.52 -2.91
C LYS A 72 12.76 1.03 -3.83
N LYS A 73 11.63 0.60 -3.26
CA LYS A 73 10.51 0.10 -4.06
C LYS A 73 9.82 1.20 -4.86
N VAL A 74 9.69 2.39 -4.31
CA VAL A 74 9.21 3.55 -5.06
C VAL A 74 10.13 3.84 -6.24
N PHE A 75 11.44 3.83 -6.05
CA PHE A 75 12.40 4.02 -7.12
C PHE A 75 12.28 2.96 -8.23
N GLU A 76 12.16 1.69 -7.86
CA GLU A 76 11.96 0.58 -8.81
C GLU A 76 10.68 0.78 -9.66
N ILE A 77 9.58 1.21 -9.05
CA ILE A 77 8.32 1.45 -9.77
C ILE A 77 8.43 2.71 -10.63
N THR A 78 8.96 3.80 -10.08
CA THR A 78 9.01 5.11 -10.77
C THR A 78 10.03 5.16 -11.91
N SER A 79 10.95 4.20 -11.98
CA SER A 79 11.83 4.02 -13.13
C SER A 79 11.09 3.57 -14.41
N LYS A 80 9.88 3.03 -14.28
CA LYS A 80 9.09 2.45 -15.38
C LYS A 80 7.69 3.06 -15.52
N ASN A 81 7.13 3.54 -14.43
CA ASN A 81 5.75 4.04 -14.36
C ASN A 81 5.69 5.27 -13.45
N ASN A 82 4.65 6.09 -13.58
CA ASN A 82 4.30 7.04 -12.53
C ASN A 82 3.50 6.33 -11.45
N ILE A 83 3.55 6.83 -10.21
CA ILE A 83 2.61 6.44 -9.16
C ILE A 83 1.57 7.54 -9.04
N ASP A 84 0.35 7.25 -9.44
CA ASP A 84 -0.77 8.20 -9.48
C ASP A 84 -1.62 8.14 -8.22
N ILE A 85 -1.73 6.96 -7.60
CA ILE A 85 -2.63 6.72 -6.48
C ILE A 85 -1.88 5.96 -5.39
N LEU A 86 -2.01 6.42 -4.16
CA LEU A 86 -1.51 5.74 -2.96
C LEU A 86 -2.67 5.46 -2.01
N ILE A 87 -2.86 4.20 -1.66
CA ILE A 87 -3.80 3.78 -0.61
C ILE A 87 -2.98 3.27 0.58
N ASN A 88 -2.88 4.09 1.61
CA ASN A 88 -2.29 3.72 2.89
C ASN A 88 -3.33 2.93 3.70
N ASN A 89 -3.31 1.61 3.53
CA ASN A 89 -4.25 0.70 4.18
C ASN A 89 -3.54 -0.25 5.17
N ALA A 90 -2.24 -0.45 5.05
CA ALA A 90 -1.50 -1.30 5.98
C ALA A 90 -1.59 -0.77 7.41
N GLY A 91 -1.87 -1.66 8.33
CA GLY A 91 -1.91 -1.35 9.74
C GLY A 91 -2.08 -2.61 10.58
N ILE A 92 -1.75 -2.49 11.83
CA ILE A 92 -1.97 -3.53 12.84
C ILE A 92 -2.84 -2.99 13.96
N THR A 93 -3.58 -3.87 14.62
CA THR A 93 -4.26 -3.60 15.88
C THR A 93 -3.52 -4.30 17.01
N GLY A 94 -3.54 -3.72 18.19
CA GLY A 94 -3.06 -4.37 19.39
C GLY A 94 -4.22 -4.97 20.20
N PRO A 95 -3.91 -5.53 21.38
CA PRO A 95 -4.92 -6.04 22.30
C PRO A 95 -5.84 -4.92 22.81
N THR A 96 -7.07 -5.28 23.13
CA THR A 96 -8.00 -4.34 23.79
C THR A 96 -7.69 -4.31 25.28
N GLU A 97 -6.90 -3.33 25.71
CA GLU A 97 -6.45 -3.15 27.08
C GLU A 97 -6.66 -1.71 27.53
N PRO A 98 -6.90 -1.47 28.82
CA PRO A 98 -6.90 -0.12 29.37
C PRO A 98 -5.54 0.56 29.15
N LEU A 99 -5.55 1.86 28.84
CA LEU A 99 -4.33 2.62 28.52
C LEU A 99 -3.20 2.44 29.55
N TRP A 100 -3.53 2.44 30.85
CA TRP A 100 -2.54 2.30 31.94
C TRP A 100 -1.95 0.89 32.09
N LYS A 101 -2.47 -0.10 31.35
CA LYS A 101 -1.96 -1.48 31.31
C LYS A 101 -1.37 -1.86 29.95
N TYR A 102 -1.44 -0.93 28.99
CA TYR A 102 -1.04 -1.21 27.62
C TYR A 102 0.48 -1.46 27.55
N ASP A 103 0.87 -2.51 26.85
CA ASP A 103 2.29 -2.80 26.63
C ASP A 103 2.94 -1.72 25.79
N VAL A 104 4.03 -1.14 26.28
CA VAL A 104 4.73 -0.01 25.65
C VAL A 104 5.37 -0.42 24.31
N GLU A 105 5.91 -1.63 24.23
CA GLU A 105 6.55 -2.13 23.01
C GLU A 105 5.50 -2.36 21.93
N MET A 106 4.35 -2.95 22.28
CA MET A 106 3.24 -3.11 21.36
C MET A 106 2.71 -1.76 20.88
N TRP A 107 2.55 -0.78 21.77
CA TRP A 107 2.15 0.57 21.41
C TRP A 107 3.10 1.20 20.40
N ASN A 108 4.41 1.14 20.68
CA ASN A 108 5.42 1.66 19.77
C ASN A 108 5.37 0.98 18.40
N ARG A 109 5.17 -0.34 18.37
CA ARG A 109 5.03 -1.07 17.10
C ARG A 109 3.81 -0.62 16.30
N ILE A 110 2.67 -0.39 16.95
CA ILE A 110 1.47 0.13 16.29
C ILE A 110 1.74 1.51 15.69
N VAL A 111 2.37 2.41 16.44
CA VAL A 111 2.72 3.75 15.95
C VAL A 111 3.71 3.68 14.78
N GLN A 112 4.71 2.81 14.86
CA GLN A 112 5.69 2.64 13.77
C GLN A 112 5.04 2.14 12.48
N ILE A 113 4.10 1.22 12.54
CA ILE A 113 3.46 0.71 11.34
C ILE A 113 2.36 1.66 10.87
N ASN A 114 1.41 2.01 11.74
CA ASN A 114 0.20 2.73 11.30
C ASN A 114 0.45 4.20 11.00
N LEU A 115 1.35 4.86 11.74
CA LEU A 115 1.65 6.28 11.56
C LEU A 115 2.92 6.50 10.76
N MET A 116 4.05 5.95 11.21
CA MET A 116 5.33 6.16 10.52
C MET A 116 5.36 5.46 9.16
N GLY A 117 4.74 4.28 9.01
CA GLY A 117 4.58 3.61 7.72
C GLY A 117 3.82 4.46 6.71
N THR A 118 2.70 5.07 7.12
CA THR A 118 1.94 6.01 6.28
C THR A 118 2.79 7.22 5.89
N PHE A 119 3.52 7.81 6.85
CA PHE A 119 4.45 8.91 6.57
C PHE A 119 5.54 8.50 5.57
N ASN A 120 6.16 7.33 5.76
CA ASN A 120 7.22 6.83 4.88
C ASN A 120 6.73 6.67 3.43
N CYS A 121 5.56 6.07 3.24
CA CYS A 121 4.96 5.92 1.91
C CYS A 121 4.65 7.27 1.26
N CYS A 122 4.04 8.19 1.99
CA CYS A 122 3.76 9.53 1.49
C CYS A 122 5.06 10.27 1.13
N ARG A 123 6.05 10.25 2.03
CA ARG A 123 7.34 10.92 1.81
C ARG A 123 8.05 10.44 0.54
N ALA A 124 8.04 9.13 0.29
CA ALA A 124 8.71 8.54 -0.84
C ALA A 124 7.95 8.76 -2.17
N ILE A 125 6.61 8.73 -2.15
CA ILE A 125 5.78 8.74 -3.37
C ILE A 125 5.41 10.16 -3.82
N VAL A 126 5.13 11.07 -2.89
CA VAL A 126 4.67 12.44 -3.21
C VAL A 126 5.58 13.21 -4.18
N PRO A 127 6.92 13.12 -4.11
CA PRO A 127 7.78 13.79 -5.09
C PRO A 127 7.50 13.38 -6.55
N ASN A 128 7.19 12.10 -6.79
CA ASN A 128 6.80 11.62 -8.11
C ASN A 128 5.44 12.21 -8.55
N MET A 129 4.46 12.26 -7.65
CA MET A 129 3.16 12.88 -7.91
C MET A 129 3.28 14.36 -8.24
N ILE A 130 4.11 15.10 -7.51
CA ILE A 130 4.39 16.53 -7.77
C ILE A 130 5.02 16.71 -9.17
N LYS A 131 6.05 15.91 -9.47
CA LYS A 131 6.73 15.95 -10.78
C LYS A 131 5.77 15.73 -11.95
N ASN A 132 4.78 14.85 -11.76
CA ASN A 132 3.80 14.50 -12.79
C ASN A 132 2.52 15.34 -12.73
N ASN A 133 2.47 16.32 -11.82
CA ASN A 133 1.31 17.19 -11.59
C ASN A 133 -0.01 16.43 -11.40
N TYR A 134 0.07 15.23 -10.82
CA TYR A 134 -1.09 14.40 -10.49
C TYR A 134 -0.79 13.46 -9.31
N GLY A 135 -1.73 13.36 -8.40
CA GLY A 135 -1.69 12.39 -7.30
C GLY A 135 -3.01 12.33 -6.52
N ARG A 136 -3.32 11.15 -6.00
CA ARG A 136 -4.42 10.91 -5.07
C ARG A 136 -3.94 10.03 -3.95
N ILE A 137 -4.16 10.44 -2.71
CA ILE A 137 -3.78 9.71 -1.51
C ILE A 137 -5.02 9.46 -0.67
N VAL A 138 -5.20 8.23 -0.24
CA VAL A 138 -6.25 7.82 0.69
C VAL A 138 -5.58 7.14 1.88
N ASN A 139 -5.89 7.59 3.08
CA ASN A 139 -5.50 6.97 4.33
C ASN A 139 -6.73 6.29 4.95
N VAL A 140 -6.59 5.02 5.30
CA VAL A 140 -7.62 4.16 5.88
C VAL A 140 -7.43 4.05 7.39
#